data_6bbb91f0e71f3c4c477e111b4b403c0b
#
_entry.id   6bbb91f0e71f3c4c477e111b4b403c0b
#
_cell.length_a   1.000
_cell.length_b   1.000
_cell.length_c   1.000
_cell.angle_alpha   90.00
_cell.angle_beta   90.00
_cell.angle_gamma   90.00
#
_symmetry.space_group_name_H-M   'P 1'
#
loop_
_entity.id
_entity.type
_entity.pdbx_description
1 polymer ?
#
loop_
_entity_poly.entity_id
_entity_poly.type
_entity_poly.pdbx_seq_one_letter_code
_entity_poly.pdbx_strand_id
1 'polypeptide(L)'
;MEVFIVEATSSFEQELGNKLGAAYSRRGTRMGGTQGGSSVGAPSGADARLTDDTANFGAGKDTLFNFPAAAATSGIGVLRKTGSAVLKVELEALESQGLSKIISNPKIFSLDNQTASIKQGEQIPVSGGDGADTFTDAALVMTVTPSIIGDGNVLLDVKVNNDSPNRQNAGSIGINTMEINTKLLVADGDIVVIGGIKKNTVSDNKDSVPGVSKVPVIGKMFQGKSKSDLSLIHISEPTRLAT
;
A
#
# COMPACT_ATOMS: atom_id res chain seq x y z
N MET A 1 26.75 -18.26 -16.55
CA MET A 1 26.39 -16.91 -16.07
C MET A 1 25.30 -17.01 -15.03
N GLU A 2 25.37 -16.22 -13.99
CA GLU A 2 24.40 -16.15 -12.89
C GLU A 2 24.04 -14.67 -12.62
N VAL A 3 22.78 -14.38 -12.40
CA VAL A 3 22.30 -13.02 -12.08
C VAL A 3 21.54 -13.07 -10.76
N PHE A 4 21.84 -12.15 -9.84
CA PHE A 4 21.07 -11.97 -8.62
C PHE A 4 20.16 -10.76 -8.76
N ILE A 5 18.88 -10.97 -8.55
CA ILE A 5 17.87 -9.93 -8.53
C ILE A 5 17.29 -9.87 -7.12
N VAL A 6 17.46 -8.73 -6.46
CA VAL A 6 16.94 -8.51 -5.11
C VAL A 6 15.87 -7.44 -5.17
N GLU A 7 14.66 -7.78 -4.76
CA GLU A 7 13.56 -6.86 -4.58
C GLU A 7 13.22 -6.77 -3.09
N ALA A 8 13.27 -5.57 -2.54
CA ALA A 8 12.91 -5.32 -1.16
C ALA A 8 11.82 -4.26 -1.09
N THR A 9 10.70 -4.60 -0.44
CA THR A 9 9.58 -3.70 -0.22
C THR A 9 9.43 -3.46 1.27
N SER A 10 9.38 -2.19 1.66
CA SER A 10 9.07 -1.77 3.02
C SER A 10 7.82 -0.89 2.99
N SER A 11 6.82 -1.26 3.75
CA SER A 11 5.60 -0.48 3.94
C SER A 11 5.47 -0.05 5.41
N PHE A 12 5.13 1.21 5.61
CA PHE A 12 4.79 1.76 6.91
C PHE A 12 3.46 2.49 6.78
N GLU A 13 2.53 2.20 7.65
CA GLU A 13 1.23 2.83 7.69
C GLU A 13 0.90 3.23 9.13
N GLN A 14 0.51 4.48 9.33
CA GLN A 14 0.09 5.02 10.60
C GLN A 14 -1.18 5.83 10.40
N GLU A 15 -2.22 5.49 11.13
CA GLU A 15 -3.48 6.22 11.13
C GLU A 15 -3.87 6.62 12.55
N LEU A 16 -4.35 7.84 12.69
CA LEU A 16 -4.94 8.34 13.92
C LEU A 16 -6.33 8.87 13.60
N GLY A 17 -7.32 8.16 14.09
CA GLY A 17 -8.74 8.51 13.97
C GLY A 17 -9.31 9.02 15.28
N ASN A 18 -10.33 9.84 15.19
CA ASN A 18 -11.12 10.24 16.34
C ASN A 18 -12.60 10.36 15.97
N LYS A 19 -13.43 10.09 16.95
CA LYS A 19 -14.89 10.24 16.86
C LYS A 19 -15.38 11.04 18.06
N LEU A 20 -16.15 12.08 17.79
CA LEU A 20 -16.77 12.89 18.82
C LEU A 20 -18.28 12.89 18.59
N GLY A 21 -19.03 12.39 19.55
CA GLY A 21 -20.48 12.43 19.60
C GLY A 21 -20.99 13.25 20.76
N ALA A 22 -21.96 14.11 20.53
CA ALA A 22 -22.67 14.83 21.58
C ALA A 22 -24.15 14.90 21.27
N ALA A 23 -24.97 14.62 22.26
CA ALA A 23 -26.41 14.77 22.16
C ALA A 23 -26.94 15.47 23.42
N TYR A 24 -27.92 16.33 23.23
CA TYR A 24 -28.59 17.05 24.29
C TYR A 24 -30.10 17.05 24.09
N SER A 25 -30.86 16.80 25.13
CA SER A 25 -32.32 16.81 25.08
C SER A 25 -32.89 17.51 26.30
N ARG A 26 -33.66 18.59 26.12
CA ARG A 26 -34.36 19.31 27.18
C ARG A 26 -35.69 19.86 26.67
N ARG A 27 -36.80 19.53 27.36
CA ARG A 27 -38.16 20.08 27.13
C ARG A 27 -38.54 20.22 25.66
N GLY A 28 -38.41 19.14 24.89
CA GLY A 28 -38.78 19.12 23.46
C GLY A 28 -37.72 19.63 22.50
N THR A 29 -36.59 20.20 23.00
CA THR A 29 -35.44 20.56 22.14
C THR A 29 -34.43 19.45 22.17
N ARG A 30 -34.07 18.96 21.00
CA ARG A 30 -33.00 17.95 20.79
C ARG A 30 -31.91 18.55 19.90
N MET A 31 -30.67 18.38 20.30
CA MET A 31 -29.50 18.77 19.53
C MET A 31 -28.57 17.57 19.43
N GLY A 32 -28.12 17.28 18.24
CA GLY A 32 -27.15 16.24 17.93
C GLY A 32 -26.51 16.54 16.59
N GLY A 33 -25.35 15.97 16.31
CA GLY A 33 -24.66 16.11 15.05
C GLY A 33 -24.47 14.77 14.38
N THR A 34 -24.57 14.74 13.05
CA THR A 34 -24.27 13.56 12.24
C THR A 34 -23.22 13.92 11.18
N GLN A 35 -22.31 13.00 10.90
CA GLN A 35 -21.39 13.09 9.78
C GLN A 35 -21.84 12.16 8.65
N GLY A 36 -21.58 12.54 7.41
CA GLY A 36 -21.80 11.69 6.26
C GLY A 36 -23.03 12.04 5.45
N GLY A 37 -23.23 13.31 5.12
CA GLY A 37 -24.19 13.76 4.11
C GLY A 37 -25.66 13.67 4.51
N SER A 38 -25.96 13.25 5.72
CA SER A 38 -27.31 13.33 6.27
C SER A 38 -27.44 14.67 7.00
N SER A 39 -28.47 15.42 6.61
CA SER A 39 -28.84 16.71 7.20
C SER A 39 -28.77 16.66 8.73
N VAL A 40 -28.37 17.77 9.34
CA VAL A 40 -28.65 18.05 10.74
C VAL A 40 -30.18 17.96 10.92
N GLY A 41 -30.67 16.77 11.11
CA GLY A 41 -32.08 16.46 11.25
C GLY A 41 -32.28 15.82 12.61
N ALA A 42 -33.44 16.04 13.16
CA ALA A 42 -33.88 15.30 14.32
C ALA A 42 -33.61 13.81 14.12
N PRO A 43 -33.23 13.06 15.16
CA PRO A 43 -33.05 11.62 15.05
C PRO A 43 -34.32 11.04 14.44
N SER A 44 -34.16 10.41 13.27
CA SER A 44 -35.27 9.77 12.58
C SER A 44 -35.66 8.51 13.35
N GLY A 45 -36.72 8.62 14.11
CA GLY A 45 -37.29 7.55 14.91
C GLY A 45 -37.85 8.14 16.18
N ALA A 46 -39.13 7.96 16.38
CA ALA A 46 -39.91 8.47 17.53
C ALA A 46 -39.39 8.00 18.90
N ASP A 47 -38.34 7.17 18.94
CA ASP A 47 -37.86 6.48 20.14
C ASP A 47 -36.34 6.66 20.44
N ALA A 48 -35.73 7.72 19.96
CA ALA A 48 -34.42 8.09 20.50
C ALA A 48 -34.58 8.65 21.94
N ARG A 49 -35.10 7.82 22.82
CA ARG A 49 -35.03 8.03 24.25
C ARG A 49 -33.59 7.85 24.67
N LEU A 50 -32.97 8.89 25.22
CA LEU A 50 -31.72 8.82 25.97
C LEU A 50 -31.84 7.92 27.22
N THR A 51 -32.85 7.07 27.28
CA THR A 51 -33.19 6.21 28.42
C THR A 51 -32.62 4.79 28.28
N ASP A 52 -32.09 4.42 27.14
CA ASP A 52 -31.50 3.10 26.98
C ASP A 52 -30.03 3.11 27.38
N ASP A 53 -29.68 2.29 28.38
CA ASP A 53 -28.30 2.09 28.84
C ASP A 53 -27.39 1.48 27.76
N THR A 54 -27.98 1.03 26.68
CA THR A 54 -27.30 0.60 25.44
C THR A 54 -27.36 1.71 24.41
N ALA A 55 -26.77 2.86 24.69
CA ALA A 55 -26.51 3.85 23.65
C ALA A 55 -25.62 3.21 22.58
N ASN A 56 -26.28 2.64 21.58
CA ASN A 56 -25.61 1.97 20.46
C ASN A 56 -25.03 3.04 19.53
N PHE A 57 -23.91 3.61 19.92
CA PHE A 57 -23.13 4.55 19.13
C PHE A 57 -22.45 3.88 17.92
N GLY A 58 -22.74 2.58 17.69
CA GLY A 58 -22.08 1.77 16.66
C GLY A 58 -22.46 2.08 15.21
N ALA A 59 -23.45 2.94 14.96
CA ALA A 59 -23.96 3.15 13.60
C ALA A 59 -23.87 4.60 13.09
N GLY A 60 -23.01 5.42 13.64
CA GLY A 60 -22.71 6.76 13.06
C GLY A 60 -23.83 7.79 13.16
N LYS A 61 -24.92 7.51 13.91
CA LYS A 61 -26.10 8.37 13.93
C LYS A 61 -26.01 9.56 14.89
N ASP A 62 -25.09 9.52 15.87
CA ASP A 62 -24.97 10.53 16.94
C ASP A 62 -23.56 11.09 17.08
N THR A 63 -22.77 11.07 16.02
CA THR A 63 -21.40 11.63 16.00
C THR A 63 -21.41 13.02 15.41
N LEU A 64 -20.82 13.99 16.11
CA LEU A 64 -20.54 15.33 15.59
C LEU A 64 -19.40 15.32 14.58
N PHE A 65 -18.37 14.53 14.85
CA PHE A 65 -17.21 14.32 13.99
C PHE A 65 -16.84 12.85 14.00
N ASN A 66 -16.53 12.32 12.82
CA ASN A 66 -16.13 10.94 12.64
C ASN A 66 -14.97 10.88 11.64
N PHE A 67 -13.76 10.75 12.14
CA PHE A 67 -12.55 10.49 11.38
C PHE A 67 -12.03 9.12 11.80
N PRO A 68 -12.62 8.03 11.27
CA PRO A 68 -12.20 6.69 11.66
C PRO A 68 -10.82 6.37 11.10
N ALA A 69 -10.02 5.64 11.85
CA ALA A 69 -8.90 4.90 11.27
C ALA A 69 -9.46 3.67 10.54
N ALA A 70 -9.08 3.47 9.29
CA ALA A 70 -9.71 2.47 8.40
C ALA A 70 -9.60 1.04 8.93
N ALA A 71 -8.53 0.72 9.66
CA ALA A 71 -8.28 -0.59 10.24
C ALA A 71 -7.67 -0.48 11.65
N ALA A 72 -8.30 0.30 12.53
CA ALA A 72 -7.79 0.55 13.87
C ALA A 72 -7.41 -0.75 14.60
N THR A 73 -6.18 -0.82 15.09
CA THR A 73 -5.68 -1.94 15.93
C THR A 73 -5.85 -1.67 17.42
N SER A 74 -6.06 -0.39 17.78
CA SER A 74 -6.27 0.02 19.16
C SER A 74 -7.20 1.23 19.23
N GLY A 75 -7.93 1.37 20.33
CA GLY A 75 -8.81 2.51 20.55
C GLY A 75 -9.12 2.69 22.04
N ILE A 76 -9.37 3.94 22.42
CA ILE A 76 -9.85 4.32 23.74
C ILE A 76 -11.09 5.17 23.59
N GLY A 77 -12.17 4.78 24.26
CA GLY A 77 -13.43 5.51 24.26
C GLY A 77 -13.83 5.98 25.67
N VAL A 78 -14.36 7.18 25.77
CA VAL A 78 -14.96 7.73 26.99
C VAL A 78 -16.40 8.14 26.69
N LEU A 79 -17.33 7.61 27.47
CA LEU A 79 -18.73 7.96 27.43
C LEU A 79 -19.11 8.63 28.75
N ARG A 80 -19.66 9.84 28.69
CA ARG A 80 -20.19 10.54 29.85
C ARG A 80 -21.64 10.93 29.59
N LYS A 81 -22.52 10.50 30.49
CA LYS A 81 -23.95 10.87 30.48
C LYS A 81 -24.22 11.79 31.72
N THR A 82 -24.88 12.90 31.49
CA THR A 82 -25.24 13.84 32.54
C THR A 82 -26.69 14.29 32.31
N GLY A 83 -27.64 13.67 32.99
CA GLY A 83 -29.05 14.01 32.85
C GLY A 83 -29.55 13.99 31.40
N SER A 84 -29.67 15.18 30.83
CA SER A 84 -30.14 15.38 29.45
C SER A 84 -29.04 15.48 28.39
N ALA A 85 -27.79 15.27 28.76
CA ALA A 85 -26.64 15.39 27.85
C ALA A 85 -25.81 14.09 27.82
N VAL A 86 -25.36 13.69 26.63
CA VAL A 86 -24.44 12.59 26.42
C VAL A 86 -23.26 13.08 25.59
N LEU A 87 -22.07 12.78 26.06
CA LEU A 87 -20.80 13.05 25.35
C LEU A 87 -20.06 11.72 25.15
N LYS A 88 -19.68 11.43 23.91
CA LYS A 88 -18.81 10.31 23.54
C LYS A 88 -17.56 10.84 22.88
N VAL A 89 -16.40 10.40 23.32
CA VAL A 89 -15.10 10.64 22.69
C VAL A 89 -14.45 9.30 22.46
N GLU A 90 -14.01 9.04 21.25
CA GLU A 90 -13.31 7.82 20.85
C GLU A 90 -12.07 8.20 20.07
N LEU A 91 -10.92 7.63 20.45
CA LEU A 91 -9.65 7.75 19.77
C LEU A 91 -9.27 6.38 19.23
N GLU A 92 -8.95 6.31 17.96
CA GLU A 92 -8.56 5.09 17.27
C GLU A 92 -7.15 5.27 16.69
N ALA A 93 -6.34 4.22 16.74
CA ALA A 93 -5.00 4.23 16.20
C ALA A 93 -4.69 2.93 15.45
N LEU A 94 -3.97 3.08 14.35
CA LEU A 94 -3.37 2.00 13.58
C LEU A 94 -1.88 2.31 13.42
N GLU A 95 -1.04 1.30 13.63
CA GLU A 95 0.34 1.30 13.18
C GLU A 95 0.65 -0.08 12.59
N SER A 96 1.11 -0.10 11.35
CA SER A 96 1.43 -1.31 10.61
C SER A 96 2.78 -1.15 9.91
N GLN A 97 3.62 -2.15 10.03
CA GLN A 97 4.89 -2.24 9.31
C GLN A 97 4.97 -3.56 8.57
N GLY A 98 5.29 -3.49 7.30
CA GLY A 98 5.52 -4.65 6.44
C GLY A 98 6.92 -4.59 5.83
N LEU A 99 7.63 -5.71 5.84
CA LEU A 99 8.90 -5.88 5.15
C LEU A 99 8.81 -7.16 4.32
N SER A 100 9.06 -7.04 3.03
CA SER A 100 9.14 -8.18 2.13
C SER A 100 10.44 -8.12 1.34
N LYS A 101 11.10 -9.26 1.19
CA LYS A 101 12.31 -9.40 0.40
C LYS A 101 12.20 -10.62 -0.49
N ILE A 102 12.33 -10.40 -1.79
CA ILE A 102 12.32 -11.44 -2.82
C ILE A 102 13.71 -11.49 -3.43
N ILE A 103 14.27 -12.67 -3.56
CA ILE A 103 15.56 -12.91 -4.20
C ILE A 103 15.34 -13.92 -5.32
N SER A 104 15.70 -13.52 -6.53
CA SER A 104 15.67 -14.38 -7.71
C SER A 104 17.07 -14.55 -8.26
N ASN A 105 17.44 -15.79 -8.57
CA ASN A 105 18.78 -16.13 -9.04
C ASN A 105 18.72 -17.02 -10.27
N PRO A 106 18.41 -16.48 -11.47
CA PRO A 106 18.45 -17.23 -12.71
C PRO A 106 19.89 -17.55 -13.11
N LYS A 107 20.11 -18.80 -13.55
CA LYS A 107 21.39 -19.29 -14.06
C LYS A 107 21.23 -19.85 -15.45
N ILE A 108 22.12 -19.48 -16.35
CA ILE A 108 22.09 -19.95 -17.72
C ILE A 108 23.51 -20.15 -18.28
N PHE A 109 23.67 -21.16 -19.14
CA PHE A 109 24.88 -21.40 -19.90
C PHE A 109 24.66 -21.01 -21.36
N SER A 110 25.64 -20.38 -21.96
CA SER A 110 25.65 -20.05 -23.38
C SER A 110 27.05 -20.26 -23.98
N LEU A 111 27.11 -20.52 -25.25
CA LEU A 111 28.34 -20.53 -26.02
C LEU A 111 28.72 -19.10 -26.44
N ASP A 112 29.97 -18.91 -26.84
CA ASP A 112 30.46 -17.62 -27.37
C ASP A 112 29.59 -17.18 -28.57
N ASN A 113 29.19 -15.90 -28.52
CA ASN A 113 28.30 -15.25 -29.51
C ASN A 113 26.94 -15.95 -29.72
N GLN A 114 26.50 -16.79 -28.77
CA GLN A 114 25.18 -17.43 -28.83
C GLN A 114 24.24 -16.84 -27.79
N THR A 115 23.06 -16.43 -28.25
CA THR A 115 22.03 -15.93 -27.37
C THR A 115 21.34 -17.09 -26.65
N ALA A 116 21.25 -16.97 -25.33
CA ALA A 116 20.50 -17.88 -24.46
C ALA A 116 19.44 -17.10 -23.68
N SER A 117 18.30 -17.76 -23.44
CA SER A 117 17.19 -17.15 -22.69
C SER A 117 16.61 -18.14 -21.68
N ILE A 118 16.28 -17.66 -20.51
CA ILE A 118 15.53 -18.38 -19.48
C ILE A 118 14.30 -17.57 -19.10
N LYS A 119 13.15 -18.24 -18.96
CA LYS A 119 11.87 -17.63 -18.59
C LYS A 119 11.25 -18.45 -17.47
N GLN A 120 10.80 -17.77 -16.41
CA GLN A 120 10.06 -18.37 -15.29
C GLN A 120 8.96 -17.41 -14.86
N GLY A 121 7.73 -17.90 -14.77
CA GLY A 121 6.60 -17.05 -14.37
C GLY A 121 5.27 -17.77 -14.49
N GLU A 122 4.20 -16.99 -14.45
CA GLU A 122 2.81 -17.43 -14.61
C GLU A 122 2.13 -16.69 -15.75
N GLN A 123 1.11 -17.33 -16.34
CA GLN A 123 0.26 -16.69 -17.32
C GLN A 123 -1.03 -16.21 -16.66
N ILE A 124 -1.39 -14.98 -16.92
CA ILE A 124 -2.56 -14.33 -16.34
C ILE A 124 -3.63 -14.19 -17.42
N PRO A 125 -4.84 -14.74 -17.21
CA PRO A 125 -5.95 -14.49 -18.11
C PRO A 125 -6.40 -13.02 -18.00
N VAL A 126 -6.47 -12.33 -19.13
CA VAL A 126 -7.03 -11.00 -19.27
C VAL A 126 -8.30 -11.12 -20.09
N SER A 127 -9.44 -10.82 -19.47
CA SER A 127 -10.73 -10.88 -20.15
C SER A 127 -10.80 -9.84 -21.28
N GLY A 128 -10.87 -10.30 -22.51
CA GLY A 128 -11.18 -9.48 -23.67
C GLY A 128 -12.66 -9.10 -23.72
N GLY A 129 -12.99 -7.91 -24.19
CA GLY A 129 -14.37 -7.42 -24.30
C GLY A 129 -15.32 -8.30 -25.12
N ASP A 130 -14.81 -9.26 -25.91
CA ASP A 130 -15.58 -10.17 -26.75
C ASP A 130 -15.75 -11.58 -26.14
N GLY A 131 -15.49 -11.76 -24.85
CA GLY A 131 -15.65 -13.05 -24.16
C GLY A 131 -14.55 -14.07 -24.43
N ALA A 132 -13.48 -13.70 -25.13
CA ALA A 132 -12.28 -14.51 -25.29
C ALA A 132 -11.20 -14.05 -24.31
N ASP A 133 -10.73 -14.95 -23.44
CA ASP A 133 -9.62 -14.67 -22.54
C ASP A 133 -8.30 -14.67 -23.31
N THR A 134 -7.55 -13.60 -23.22
CA THR A 134 -6.16 -13.52 -23.68
C THR A 134 -5.22 -13.75 -22.50
N PHE A 135 -4.16 -14.54 -22.69
CA PHE A 135 -3.18 -14.80 -21.66
C PHE A 135 -2.00 -13.84 -21.80
N THR A 136 -1.64 -13.18 -20.72
CA THR A 136 -0.47 -12.30 -20.65
C THR A 136 0.54 -12.91 -19.67
N ASP A 137 1.81 -12.91 -20.05
CA ASP A 137 2.88 -13.45 -19.21
C ASP A 137 3.27 -12.46 -18.11
N ALA A 138 3.27 -12.92 -16.88
CA ALA A 138 3.94 -12.28 -15.76
C ALA A 138 5.14 -13.15 -15.37
N ALA A 139 6.31 -12.79 -15.86
CA ALA A 139 7.46 -13.66 -15.80
C ALA A 139 8.78 -12.91 -15.64
N LEU A 140 9.71 -13.55 -14.96
CA LEU A 140 11.13 -13.22 -15.03
C LEU A 140 11.71 -13.82 -16.32
N VAL A 141 12.20 -12.97 -17.20
CA VAL A 141 12.87 -13.36 -18.44
C VAL A 141 14.28 -12.76 -18.43
N MET A 142 15.29 -13.62 -18.58
CA MET A 142 16.66 -13.20 -18.76
C MET A 142 17.15 -13.69 -20.11
N THR A 143 17.66 -12.78 -20.92
CA THR A 143 18.33 -13.08 -22.20
C THR A 143 19.74 -12.56 -22.13
N VAL A 144 20.70 -13.36 -22.50
CA VAL A 144 22.12 -13.02 -22.48
C VAL A 144 22.81 -13.48 -23.75
N THR A 145 23.68 -12.62 -24.28
CA THR A 145 24.59 -12.96 -25.38
C THR A 145 26.01 -12.62 -24.94
N PRO A 146 26.84 -13.61 -24.60
CA PRO A 146 28.23 -13.38 -24.26
C PRO A 146 29.08 -13.26 -25.53
N SER A 147 30.13 -12.43 -25.48
CA SER A 147 31.15 -12.35 -26.54
C SER A 147 32.54 -12.27 -25.89
N ILE A 148 33.38 -13.25 -26.13
CA ILE A 148 34.73 -13.32 -25.57
C ILE A 148 35.63 -12.40 -26.39
N ILE A 149 36.19 -11.36 -25.74
CA ILE A 149 37.03 -10.36 -26.44
C ILE A 149 38.52 -10.73 -26.38
N GLY A 150 38.92 -11.63 -25.50
CA GLY A 150 40.32 -11.96 -25.17
C GLY A 150 40.76 -11.39 -23.84
N ASP A 151 41.94 -11.74 -23.38
CA ASP A 151 42.53 -11.34 -22.12
C ASP A 151 41.68 -11.64 -20.88
N GLY A 152 40.82 -12.68 -20.93
CA GLY A 152 39.95 -13.04 -19.84
C GLY A 152 38.74 -12.11 -19.66
N ASN A 153 38.45 -11.25 -20.63
CA ASN A 153 37.31 -10.33 -20.59
C ASN A 153 36.17 -10.84 -21.50
N VAL A 154 34.95 -10.72 -21.02
CA VAL A 154 33.72 -11.09 -21.73
C VAL A 154 32.79 -9.90 -21.83
N LEU A 155 32.40 -9.56 -23.05
CA LEU A 155 31.32 -8.60 -23.29
C LEU A 155 29.99 -9.32 -23.14
N LEU A 156 29.15 -8.84 -22.28
CA LEU A 156 27.80 -9.37 -22.02
C LEU A 156 26.75 -8.38 -22.52
N ASP A 157 25.90 -8.85 -23.44
CA ASP A 157 24.66 -8.15 -23.77
C ASP A 157 23.54 -8.82 -22.96
N VAL A 158 23.01 -8.11 -21.97
CA VAL A 158 22.08 -8.64 -20.97
C VAL A 158 20.77 -7.89 -21.04
N LYS A 159 19.70 -8.64 -21.23
CA LYS A 159 18.34 -8.14 -21.12
C LYS A 159 17.62 -8.93 -20.03
N VAL A 160 17.07 -8.20 -19.03
CA VAL A 160 16.29 -8.76 -17.93
C VAL A 160 14.95 -8.07 -17.89
N ASN A 161 13.88 -8.86 -17.95
CA ASN A 161 12.52 -8.45 -17.69
C ASN A 161 12.02 -9.16 -16.44
N ASN A 162 11.51 -8.41 -15.48
CA ASN A 162 10.88 -8.94 -14.27
C ASN A 162 9.46 -8.40 -14.18
N ASP A 163 8.50 -9.21 -14.64
CA ASP A 163 7.09 -8.87 -14.66
C ASP A 163 6.37 -9.61 -13.52
N SER A 164 5.71 -8.87 -12.65
CA SER A 164 4.99 -9.43 -11.50
C SER A 164 3.50 -9.03 -11.51
N PRO A 165 2.59 -9.97 -11.13
CA PRO A 165 1.18 -9.68 -11.12
C PRO A 165 0.81 -8.73 -9.97
N ASN A 166 0.02 -7.71 -10.27
CA ASN A 166 -0.57 -6.83 -9.29
C ASN A 166 -2.05 -7.19 -9.08
N ARG A 167 -2.34 -7.86 -7.97
CA ARG A 167 -3.69 -8.35 -7.61
C ARG A 167 -4.46 -7.41 -6.68
N GLN A 168 -4.06 -6.15 -6.56
CA GLN A 168 -4.69 -5.21 -5.63
C GLN A 168 -6.10 -4.76 -6.05
N ASN A 169 -6.48 -4.94 -7.29
CA ASN A 169 -7.79 -4.55 -7.80
C ASN A 169 -8.70 -5.77 -8.00
N ALA A 170 -9.86 -5.78 -7.36
CA ALA A 170 -10.86 -6.84 -7.41
C ALA A 170 -11.62 -6.94 -8.76
N GLY A 171 -11.02 -6.66 -9.89
CA GLY A 171 -11.70 -6.72 -11.20
C GLY A 171 -10.77 -6.76 -12.40
N SER A 172 -9.52 -6.37 -12.24
CA SER A 172 -8.51 -6.51 -13.29
C SER A 172 -7.14 -6.73 -12.67
N ILE A 173 -6.40 -7.67 -13.20
CA ILE A 173 -5.04 -7.94 -12.78
C ILE A 173 -4.12 -7.04 -13.59
N GLY A 174 -3.41 -6.13 -12.90
CA GLY A 174 -2.34 -5.34 -13.50
C GLY A 174 -1.03 -6.12 -13.54
N ILE A 175 -0.10 -5.71 -14.37
CA ILE A 175 1.26 -6.24 -14.38
C ILE A 175 2.22 -5.11 -14.07
N ASN A 176 3.04 -5.28 -13.03
CA ASN A 176 4.18 -4.42 -12.78
C ASN A 176 5.34 -4.93 -13.60
N THR A 177 5.86 -4.09 -14.49
CA THR A 177 6.97 -4.45 -15.40
C THR A 177 8.24 -3.73 -14.98
N MET A 178 9.35 -4.44 -15.05
CA MET A 178 10.68 -3.89 -14.90
C MET A 178 11.59 -4.48 -15.99
N GLU A 179 12.19 -3.61 -16.78
CA GLU A 179 13.09 -4.00 -17.85
C GLU A 179 14.45 -3.32 -17.68
N ILE A 180 15.51 -4.12 -17.83
CA ILE A 180 16.90 -3.67 -17.85
C ILE A 180 17.54 -4.19 -19.12
N ASN A 181 18.09 -3.29 -19.93
CA ASN A 181 18.91 -3.60 -21.11
C ASN A 181 20.27 -2.95 -20.91
N THR A 182 21.33 -3.75 -20.95
CA THR A 182 22.68 -3.24 -20.78
C THR A 182 23.73 -4.10 -21.47
N LYS A 183 24.84 -3.44 -21.80
CA LYS A 183 26.07 -4.10 -22.28
C LYS A 183 27.19 -3.79 -21.30
N LEU A 184 27.87 -4.82 -20.83
CA LEU A 184 28.95 -4.67 -19.85
C LEU A 184 30.11 -5.55 -20.22
N LEU A 185 31.31 -5.06 -19.95
CA LEU A 185 32.56 -5.81 -20.05
C LEU A 185 32.93 -6.29 -18.66
N VAL A 186 33.08 -7.59 -18.50
CA VAL A 186 33.34 -8.24 -17.21
C VAL A 186 34.54 -9.15 -17.35
N ALA A 187 35.48 -9.08 -16.40
CA ALA A 187 36.57 -10.04 -16.31
C ALA A 187 36.04 -11.38 -15.77
N ASP A 188 36.68 -12.46 -16.14
CA ASP A 188 36.31 -13.80 -15.68
C ASP A 188 36.36 -13.90 -14.14
N GLY A 189 35.27 -14.32 -13.53
CA GLY A 189 35.14 -14.43 -12.05
C GLY A 189 34.72 -13.14 -11.32
N ASP A 190 34.63 -12.01 -12.00
CA ASP A 190 34.23 -10.76 -11.37
C ASP A 190 32.71 -10.63 -11.15
N ILE A 191 32.36 -9.84 -10.15
CA ILE A 191 30.99 -9.47 -9.83
C ILE A 191 30.79 -7.99 -10.17
N VAL A 192 29.80 -7.70 -10.99
CA VAL A 192 29.47 -6.33 -11.41
C VAL A 192 28.02 -6.02 -11.08
N VAL A 193 27.74 -4.83 -10.53
CA VAL A 193 26.38 -4.35 -10.32
C VAL A 193 25.85 -3.76 -11.63
N ILE A 194 24.78 -4.33 -12.16
CA ILE A 194 24.16 -3.83 -13.41
C ILE A 194 23.41 -2.54 -13.17
N GLY A 195 22.71 -2.43 -12.06
CA GLY A 195 21.91 -1.26 -11.73
C GLY A 195 20.78 -1.57 -10.75
N GLY A 196 19.95 -0.58 -10.52
CA GLY A 196 18.79 -0.74 -9.65
C GLY A 196 17.89 0.48 -9.68
N ILE A 197 16.67 0.29 -9.18
CA ILE A 197 15.66 1.34 -9.06
C ILE A 197 15.21 1.40 -7.61
N LYS A 198 15.19 2.59 -7.05
CA LYS A 198 14.56 2.87 -5.77
C LYS A 198 13.36 3.77 -6.00
N LYS A 199 12.18 3.30 -5.60
CA LYS A 199 10.94 4.08 -5.62
C LYS A 199 10.47 4.28 -4.19
N ASN A 200 10.24 5.53 -3.80
CA ASN A 200 9.66 5.87 -2.51
C ASN A 200 8.38 6.65 -2.73
N THR A 201 7.29 6.22 -2.12
CA THR A 201 5.98 6.87 -2.20
C THR A 201 5.54 7.20 -0.78
N VAL A 202 5.43 8.49 -0.49
CA VAL A 202 4.96 8.99 0.80
C VAL A 202 3.61 9.66 0.58
N SER A 203 2.61 9.24 1.35
CA SER A 203 1.29 9.86 1.40
C SER A 203 1.00 10.34 2.81
N ASP A 204 0.69 11.60 2.99
CA ASP A 204 0.31 12.20 4.26
C ASP A 204 -1.05 12.90 4.06
N ASN A 205 -2.11 12.24 4.52
CA ASN A 205 -3.48 12.74 4.42
C ASN A 205 -3.92 13.25 5.78
N LYS A 206 -4.55 14.42 5.75
CA LYS A 206 -5.08 15.06 6.94
C LYS A 206 -6.48 15.56 6.69
N ASP A 207 -7.44 14.97 7.36
CA ASP A 207 -8.81 15.40 7.38
C ASP A 207 -9.06 16.28 8.63
N SER A 208 -9.74 17.40 8.46
CA SER A 208 -9.94 18.31 9.56
C SER A 208 -11.22 19.13 9.46
N VAL A 209 -11.78 19.49 10.61
CA VAL A 209 -12.91 20.43 10.65
C VAL A 209 -12.39 21.85 10.45
N PRO A 210 -12.86 22.58 9.42
CA PRO A 210 -12.42 23.94 9.18
C PRO A 210 -12.72 24.85 10.37
N GLY A 211 -11.76 25.67 10.76
CA GLY A 211 -11.85 26.60 11.90
C GLY A 211 -11.47 25.97 13.23
N VAL A 212 -12.11 24.92 13.67
CA VAL A 212 -11.91 24.32 15.00
C VAL A 212 -10.58 23.57 15.11
N SER A 213 -10.13 22.97 14.03
CA SER A 213 -8.86 22.24 13.97
C SER A 213 -7.61 23.11 14.21
N LYS A 214 -7.74 24.43 14.13
CA LYS A 214 -6.64 25.39 14.35
C LYS A 214 -6.51 25.84 15.80
N VAL A 215 -7.45 25.47 16.68
CA VAL A 215 -7.40 25.85 18.09
C VAL A 215 -6.26 25.12 18.80
N PRO A 216 -5.36 25.84 19.49
CA PRO A 216 -4.28 25.21 20.25
C PRO A 216 -4.84 24.25 21.30
N VAL A 217 -4.15 23.13 21.54
CA VAL A 217 -4.46 22.05 22.49
C VAL A 217 -5.61 21.15 22.02
N ILE A 218 -6.80 21.68 21.74
CA ILE A 218 -7.98 20.86 21.40
C ILE A 218 -8.12 20.60 19.89
N GLY A 219 -7.49 21.39 19.04
CA GLY A 219 -7.62 21.28 17.58
C GLY A 219 -7.21 19.91 17.01
N LYS A 220 -6.32 19.18 17.70
CA LYS A 220 -5.92 17.81 17.31
C LYS A 220 -7.06 16.79 17.43
N MET A 221 -8.04 17.04 18.29
CA MET A 221 -9.23 16.19 18.45
C MET A 221 -10.24 16.36 17.31
N PHE A 222 -10.04 17.35 16.43
CA PHE A 222 -10.89 17.64 15.28
C PHE A 222 -10.18 17.36 13.94
N GLN A 223 -9.24 16.40 13.97
CA GLN A 223 -8.44 16.02 12.82
C GLN A 223 -8.24 14.51 12.80
N GLY A 224 -8.41 13.90 11.64
CA GLY A 224 -7.89 12.58 11.32
C GLY A 224 -6.54 12.72 10.61
N LYS A 225 -5.63 11.79 10.83
CA LYS A 225 -4.34 11.74 10.15
C LYS A 225 -4.06 10.32 9.70
N SER A 226 -3.69 10.18 8.41
CA SER A 226 -3.21 8.94 7.82
C SER A 226 -1.90 9.21 7.11
N LYS A 227 -0.88 8.45 7.48
CA LYS A 227 0.44 8.49 6.87
C LYS A 227 0.78 7.11 6.34
N SER A 228 1.13 7.04 5.07
CA SER A 228 1.61 5.82 4.41
C SER A 228 2.96 6.11 3.75
N ASP A 229 3.94 5.26 4.01
CA ASP A 229 5.27 5.31 3.40
C ASP A 229 5.55 3.93 2.79
N LEU A 230 5.74 3.90 1.47
CA LEU A 230 6.06 2.71 0.71
C LEU A 230 7.39 2.89 0.01
N SER A 231 8.37 2.08 0.38
CA SER A 231 9.69 2.04 -0.27
C SER A 231 9.88 0.71 -0.99
N LEU A 232 10.16 0.78 -2.28
CA LEU A 232 10.53 -0.35 -3.13
C LEU A 232 11.96 -0.15 -3.61
N ILE A 233 12.81 -1.13 -3.36
CA ILE A 233 14.19 -1.16 -3.80
C ILE A 233 14.37 -2.41 -4.65
N HIS A 234 14.90 -2.23 -5.85
CA HIS A 234 15.23 -3.31 -6.76
C HIS A 234 16.68 -3.16 -7.20
N ILE A 235 17.48 -4.21 -7.00
CA ILE A 235 18.89 -4.26 -7.35
C ILE A 235 19.15 -5.51 -8.18
N SER A 236 19.83 -5.35 -9.31
CA SER A 236 20.33 -6.44 -10.14
C SER A 236 21.83 -6.48 -10.11
N GLU A 237 22.38 -7.56 -9.61
CA GLU A 237 23.81 -7.86 -9.61
C GLU A 237 24.08 -9.09 -10.48
N PRO A 238 24.83 -9.01 -11.56
CA PRO A 238 25.35 -10.19 -12.23
C PRO A 238 26.46 -10.80 -11.39
N THR A 239 26.47 -12.10 -11.29
CA THR A 239 27.45 -12.79 -10.47
C THR A 239 28.11 -13.91 -11.28
N ARG A 240 29.43 -14.01 -11.14
CA ARG A 240 30.32 -15.08 -11.55
C ARG A 240 30.03 -15.72 -12.90
N LEU A 241 30.90 -15.48 -13.86
CA LEU A 241 31.22 -16.43 -14.89
C LEU A 241 31.87 -17.62 -14.20
N ALA A 242 31.16 -18.74 -14.07
CA ALA A 242 31.81 -20.00 -13.66
C ALA A 242 32.44 -20.57 -14.92
N THR A 243 33.75 -20.76 -14.91
CA THR A 243 34.52 -21.56 -15.87
C THR A 243 34.08 -23.00 -15.82
#